data_c0dec34ba0e4c993d97ce29cdd687a17
#
_entry.id   c0dec34ba0e4c993d97ce29cdd687a17
#
_cell.length_a   1.000
_cell.length_b   1.000
_cell.length_c   1.000
_cell.angle_alpha   90.00
_cell.angle_beta   90.00
_cell.angle_gamma   90.00
#
_symmetry.space_group_name_H-M   'P 1'
#
loop_
_entity.id
_entity.type
_entity.pdbx_description
1 polymer ?
#
loop_
_entity_poly.entity_id
_entity_poly.type
_entity_poly.pdbx_seq_one_letter_code
_entity_poly.pdbx_strand_id
1 'polypeptide(L)'
;MALYQGADMKGAVSMVITDRQGRTRKREFNILRRDAGTGDGDQRYYVYFNEPADVRKMSFMVHKYADTAKDDDRWLYMPGLDLVKRIAAGDKRTSFVGSDYLYEDISGRSPLEDTHELTGTTENHYVLKNVPKEPGAVEFAYYLAHIDKKTCIPVKMEFFKKPDRLYRVIEVLKIEGVEALENGRKVLYPTVTRSVARNLDTGGKTEMTLSGVRYNIGLTDQIFTERYLRRPPKEAMR
;
A
#
# COMPACT_ATOMS: atom_id res chain seq x y z
N MET A 1 -8.54 14.32 2.58
CA MET A 1 -9.74 13.45 2.72
C MET A 1 -9.25 12.03 2.55
N ALA A 2 -9.30 11.18 3.57
CA ALA A 2 -8.93 9.78 3.41
C ALA A 2 -9.98 9.11 2.49
N LEU A 3 -9.51 8.27 1.56
CA LEU A 3 -10.41 7.44 0.75
C LEU A 3 -11.19 6.52 1.68
N TYR A 4 -12.52 6.59 1.62
CA TYR A 4 -13.35 5.68 2.36
C TYR A 4 -13.26 4.27 1.74
N GLN A 5 -12.75 3.32 2.49
CA GLN A 5 -12.46 1.97 2.04
C GLN A 5 -13.19 0.91 2.89
N GLY A 6 -14.36 1.24 3.42
CA GLY A 6 -15.07 0.41 4.38
C GLY A 6 -14.34 0.31 5.73
N ALA A 7 -14.97 -0.30 6.73
CA ALA A 7 -14.37 -0.50 8.05
C ALA A 7 -13.21 -1.50 8.03
N ASP A 8 -13.30 -2.50 7.19
CA ASP A 8 -12.25 -3.50 6.95
C ASP A 8 -12.29 -4.05 5.52
N MET A 9 -11.22 -4.71 5.12
CA MET A 9 -11.08 -5.29 3.78
C MET A 9 -10.16 -6.50 3.83
N LYS A 10 -10.46 -7.47 2.96
CA LYS A 10 -9.63 -8.61 2.60
C LYS A 10 -9.51 -8.74 1.09
N GLY A 11 -8.36 -9.16 0.59
CA GLY A 11 -8.15 -9.51 -0.82
C GLY A 11 -6.94 -10.41 -1.03
N ALA A 12 -6.89 -11.04 -2.19
CA ALA A 12 -5.73 -11.81 -2.66
C ALA A 12 -4.95 -10.97 -3.68
N VAL A 13 -3.63 -10.95 -3.55
CA VAL A 13 -2.72 -10.18 -4.40
C VAL A 13 -1.79 -11.11 -5.15
N SER A 14 -1.69 -10.89 -6.47
CA SER A 14 -0.63 -11.42 -7.31
C SER A 14 0.28 -10.27 -7.72
N MET A 15 1.57 -10.38 -7.42
CA MET A 15 2.60 -9.40 -7.71
C MET A 15 3.62 -9.99 -8.66
N VAL A 16 3.79 -9.40 -9.85
CA VAL A 16 4.77 -9.81 -10.86
C VAL A 16 5.87 -8.76 -10.94
N ILE A 17 7.06 -9.14 -10.53
CA ILE A 17 8.27 -8.32 -10.52
C ILE A 17 9.06 -8.62 -11.79
N THR A 18 9.37 -7.61 -12.59
CA THR A 18 10.17 -7.74 -13.81
C THR A 18 11.42 -6.89 -13.67
N ASP A 19 12.60 -7.48 -13.81
CA ASP A 19 13.85 -6.74 -13.78
C ASP A 19 14.19 -6.10 -15.14
N ARG A 20 15.30 -5.34 -15.19
CA ARG A 20 15.77 -4.67 -16.41
C ARG A 20 16.04 -5.62 -17.58
N GLN A 21 16.38 -6.89 -17.28
CA GLN A 21 16.62 -7.91 -18.30
C GLN A 21 15.36 -8.64 -18.74
N GLY A 22 14.19 -8.26 -18.22
CA GLY A 22 12.91 -8.90 -18.53
C GLY A 22 12.63 -10.20 -17.76
N ARG A 23 13.52 -10.60 -16.84
CA ARG A 23 13.30 -11.78 -16.00
C ARG A 23 12.20 -11.48 -14.99
N THR A 24 11.30 -12.43 -14.78
CA THR A 24 10.14 -12.26 -13.92
C THR A 24 10.22 -13.12 -12.66
N ARG A 25 9.70 -12.58 -11.57
CA ARG A 25 9.43 -13.30 -10.32
C ARG A 25 8.00 -12.99 -9.88
N LYS A 26 7.29 -14.00 -9.38
CA LYS A 26 5.93 -13.83 -8.90
C LYS A 26 5.89 -13.95 -7.38
N ARG A 27 5.01 -13.19 -6.74
CA ARG A 27 4.65 -13.28 -5.32
C ARG A 27 3.14 -13.35 -5.20
N GLU A 28 2.64 -14.24 -4.36
CA GLU A 28 1.22 -14.32 -4.06
C GLU A 28 1.02 -14.19 -2.57
N PHE A 29 0.10 -13.31 -2.18
CA PHE A 29 -0.20 -13.07 -0.78
C PHE A 29 -1.64 -12.62 -0.58
N ASN A 30 -2.13 -12.77 0.64
CA ASN A 30 -3.39 -12.18 1.07
C ASN A 30 -3.11 -10.92 1.87
N ILE A 31 -3.96 -9.92 1.70
CA ILE A 31 -3.92 -8.67 2.46
C ILE A 31 -5.21 -8.50 3.26
N LEU A 32 -5.06 -8.11 4.51
CA LEU A 32 -6.13 -7.66 5.39
C LEU A 32 -5.87 -6.19 5.73
N ARG A 33 -6.90 -5.39 5.74
CA ARG A 33 -6.86 -4.01 6.21
C ARG A 33 -8.05 -3.76 7.13
N ARG A 34 -7.86 -2.93 8.17
CA ARG A 34 -8.92 -2.52 9.07
C ARG A 34 -8.68 -1.09 9.56
N ASP A 35 -9.75 -0.30 9.73
CA ASP A 35 -9.71 0.90 10.56
C ASP A 35 -9.63 0.48 12.03
N ALA A 36 -8.71 1.05 12.79
CA ALA A 36 -8.64 0.80 14.22
C ALA A 36 -9.88 1.42 14.90
N GLY A 37 -10.44 0.71 15.90
CA GLY A 37 -11.75 0.99 16.46
C GLY A 37 -11.92 2.28 17.25
N THR A 38 -10.92 3.16 17.29
CA THR A 38 -10.91 4.40 18.07
C THR A 38 -11.50 5.61 17.34
N GLY A 39 -11.76 5.48 16.02
CA GLY A 39 -12.32 6.58 15.20
C GLY A 39 -11.35 7.73 14.91
N ASP A 40 -10.08 7.60 15.32
CA ASP A 40 -9.03 8.60 15.14
C ASP A 40 -8.33 8.55 13.77
N GLY A 41 -8.69 7.57 12.92
CA GLY A 41 -8.13 7.37 11.59
C GLY A 41 -6.94 6.40 11.54
N ASP A 42 -6.57 5.79 12.65
CA ASP A 42 -5.57 4.74 12.68
C ASP A 42 -6.01 3.52 11.87
N GLN A 43 -5.04 2.85 11.25
CA GLN A 43 -5.30 1.70 10.40
C GLN A 43 -4.37 0.54 10.75
N ARG A 44 -4.82 -0.66 10.46
CA ARG A 44 -4.06 -1.90 10.62
C ARG A 44 -4.01 -2.63 9.30
N TYR A 45 -2.81 -3.11 8.95
CA TYR A 45 -2.58 -3.91 7.75
C TYR A 45 -1.89 -5.21 8.14
N TYR A 46 -2.26 -6.28 7.46
CA TYR A 46 -1.62 -7.57 7.60
C TYR A 46 -1.51 -8.24 6.24
N VAL A 47 -0.31 -8.71 5.90
CA VAL A 47 -0.01 -9.41 4.66
C VAL A 47 0.54 -10.78 4.99
N TYR A 48 0.04 -11.82 4.31
CA TYR A 48 0.53 -13.19 4.44
C TYR A 48 0.89 -13.76 3.09
N PHE A 49 2.16 -14.16 2.93
CA PHE A 49 2.69 -14.69 1.68
C PHE A 49 2.39 -16.18 1.54
N ASN A 50 1.77 -16.54 0.42
CA ASN A 50 1.40 -17.91 0.07
C ASN A 50 2.47 -18.56 -0.81
N GLU A 51 3.02 -17.81 -1.79
CA GLU A 51 3.96 -18.30 -2.79
C GLU A 51 4.93 -17.19 -3.26
N PRO A 52 6.08 -17.58 -3.79
CA PRO A 52 6.69 -18.92 -3.88
C PRO A 52 7.39 -19.36 -2.57
N ALA A 53 8.08 -20.48 -2.60
CA ALA A 53 8.68 -21.12 -1.42
C ALA A 53 9.64 -20.21 -0.61
N ASP A 54 10.38 -19.32 -1.28
CA ASP A 54 11.34 -18.39 -0.65
C ASP A 54 10.69 -17.31 0.22
N VAL A 55 9.41 -16.97 -0.01
CA VAL A 55 8.63 -16.01 0.79
C VAL A 55 7.44 -16.66 1.51
N ARG A 56 7.18 -17.94 1.23
CA ARG A 56 6.03 -18.65 1.81
C ARG A 56 6.04 -18.59 3.33
N LYS A 57 4.88 -18.29 3.92
CA LYS A 57 4.67 -18.09 5.36
C LYS A 57 5.34 -16.84 5.93
N MET A 58 5.99 -16.01 5.14
CA MET A 58 6.32 -14.65 5.59
C MET A 58 5.03 -13.91 5.91
N SER A 59 5.10 -13.05 6.90
CA SER A 59 4.01 -12.11 7.20
C SER A 59 4.56 -10.72 7.45
N PHE A 60 3.79 -9.71 7.03
CA PHE A 60 4.10 -8.30 7.24
C PHE A 60 2.90 -7.63 7.89
N MET A 61 3.14 -6.80 8.89
CA MET A 61 2.09 -6.11 9.63
C MET A 61 2.44 -4.64 9.79
N VAL A 62 1.44 -3.78 9.68
CA VAL A 62 1.56 -2.34 9.93
C VAL A 62 0.48 -1.89 10.89
N HIS A 63 0.89 -1.14 11.90
CA HIS A 63 0.03 -0.23 12.65
C HIS A 63 0.31 1.17 12.14
N LYS A 64 -0.57 1.66 11.29
CA LYS A 64 -0.51 3.01 10.74
C LYS A 64 -1.23 3.96 11.69
N TYR A 65 -0.57 5.05 12.01
CA TYR A 65 -1.11 6.08 12.88
C TYR A 65 -1.58 7.29 12.07
N ALA A 66 -2.70 7.86 12.46
CA ALA A 66 -3.20 9.11 11.88
C ALA A 66 -2.35 10.31 12.30
N ASP A 67 -1.83 10.27 13.53
CA ASP A 67 -0.87 11.24 14.05
C ASP A 67 0.49 11.06 13.39
N THR A 68 0.89 11.99 12.52
CA THR A 68 2.17 11.97 11.82
C THR A 68 3.38 12.29 12.69
N ALA A 69 3.19 12.75 13.92
CA ALA A 69 4.27 12.87 14.90
C ALA A 69 4.73 11.50 15.42
N LYS A 70 3.94 10.46 15.17
CA LYS A 70 4.23 9.09 15.53
C LYS A 70 4.51 8.27 14.28
N ASP A 71 5.70 7.66 14.20
CA ASP A 71 6.01 6.73 13.12
C ASP A 71 5.13 5.48 13.20
N ASP A 72 4.72 4.97 12.03
CA ASP A 72 4.01 3.70 11.95
C ASP A 72 4.88 2.55 12.44
N ASP A 73 4.30 1.63 13.19
CA ASP A 73 4.97 0.39 13.53
C ASP A 73 4.84 -0.62 12.40
N ARG A 74 5.97 -1.21 11.99
CA ARG A 74 6.04 -2.20 10.91
C ARG A 74 6.86 -3.40 11.35
N TRP A 75 6.33 -4.60 11.11
CA TRP A 75 7.01 -5.87 11.43
C TRP A 75 7.00 -6.80 10.23
N LEU A 76 8.13 -7.45 10.00
CA LEU A 76 8.29 -8.50 9.01
C LEU A 76 8.72 -9.78 9.71
N TYR A 77 7.95 -10.86 9.57
CA TYR A 77 8.34 -12.19 10.00
C TYR A 77 8.96 -12.98 8.85
N MET A 78 10.12 -13.54 9.11
CA MET A 78 10.90 -14.38 8.18
C MET A 78 10.96 -15.81 8.74
N PRO A 79 10.12 -16.73 8.23
CA PRO A 79 9.99 -18.09 8.81
C PRO A 79 11.26 -18.91 8.73
N GLY A 80 12.09 -18.74 7.68
CA GLY A 80 13.35 -19.44 7.53
C GLY A 80 14.39 -19.15 8.63
N LEU A 81 14.24 -18.02 9.34
CA LEU A 81 15.09 -17.59 10.46
C LEU A 81 14.34 -17.59 11.79
N ASP A 82 13.05 -17.90 11.79
CA ASP A 82 12.11 -17.67 12.91
C ASP A 82 12.24 -16.25 13.52
N LEU A 83 12.49 -15.26 12.67
CA LEU A 83 12.80 -13.89 13.10
C LEU A 83 11.65 -12.94 12.78
N VAL A 84 11.18 -12.21 13.80
CA VAL A 84 10.37 -11.00 13.63
C VAL A 84 11.31 -9.80 13.64
N LYS A 85 11.42 -9.12 12.48
CA LYS A 85 12.19 -7.89 12.34
C LYS A 85 11.23 -6.69 12.36
N ARG A 86 11.49 -5.72 13.23
CA ARG A 86 10.84 -4.41 13.15
C ARG A 86 11.53 -3.62 12.01
N ILE A 87 10.71 -3.09 11.09
CA ILE A 87 11.18 -2.19 10.04
C ILE A 87 11.26 -0.80 10.65
N ALA A 88 12.46 -0.24 10.74
CA ALA A 88 12.67 1.09 11.28
C ALA A 88 12.03 2.18 10.37
N ALA A 89 11.75 3.34 10.95
CA ALA A 89 11.21 4.48 10.22
C ALA A 89 12.04 4.84 8.97
N GLY A 90 13.37 4.82 9.07
CA GLY A 90 14.27 5.07 7.94
C GLY A 90 14.23 4.00 6.85
N ASP A 91 13.82 2.76 7.18
CA ASP A 91 13.74 1.64 6.23
C ASP A 91 12.37 1.52 5.54
N LYS A 92 11.36 2.32 5.94
CA LYS A 92 10.00 2.26 5.37
C LYS A 92 9.96 2.45 3.86
N ARG A 93 10.97 3.09 3.31
CA ARG A 93 11.11 3.39 1.88
C ARG A 93 12.06 2.43 1.16
N THR A 94 12.43 1.33 1.76
CA THR A 94 13.12 0.24 1.07
C THR A 94 12.13 -0.67 0.33
N SER A 95 12.67 -1.48 -0.59
CA SER A 95 11.88 -2.38 -1.44
C SER A 95 11.05 -3.37 -0.64
N PHE A 96 9.74 -3.43 -0.90
CA PHE A 96 8.84 -4.43 -0.35
C PHE A 96 9.10 -5.79 -1.00
N VAL A 97 9.77 -6.66 -0.27
CA VAL A 97 10.07 -8.06 -0.65
C VAL A 97 10.69 -8.19 -2.07
N GLY A 98 11.58 -7.27 -2.41
CA GLY A 98 12.31 -7.25 -3.68
C GLY A 98 11.50 -6.73 -4.87
N SER A 99 10.40 -6.02 -4.63
CA SER A 99 9.57 -5.38 -5.65
C SER A 99 9.95 -3.90 -5.86
N ASP A 100 9.32 -3.23 -6.83
CA ASP A 100 9.41 -1.77 -7.03
C ASP A 100 8.41 -0.98 -6.17
N TYR A 101 7.54 -1.68 -5.43
CA TYR A 101 6.79 -1.10 -4.32
C TYR A 101 7.67 -1.04 -3.06
N LEU A 102 7.45 -0.04 -2.24
CA LEU A 102 8.12 0.17 -0.96
C LEU A 102 7.26 -0.34 0.19
N TYR A 103 7.84 -0.60 1.36
CA TYR A 103 7.03 -0.94 2.55
C TYR A 103 5.98 0.13 2.88
N GLU A 104 6.32 1.42 2.67
CA GLU A 104 5.39 2.53 2.85
C GLU A 104 4.19 2.46 1.89
N ASP A 105 4.38 2.02 0.64
CA ASP A 105 3.30 1.96 -0.35
C ASP A 105 2.18 0.97 0.02
N ILE A 106 2.49 -0.04 0.82
CA ILE A 106 1.49 -1.05 1.24
C ILE A 106 0.42 -0.44 2.16
N SER A 107 0.80 0.48 3.02
CA SER A 107 -0.11 1.21 3.91
C SER A 107 -0.43 2.62 3.44
N GLY A 108 0.28 3.09 2.41
CA GLY A 108 0.18 4.45 1.87
C GLY A 108 0.88 5.50 2.74
N ARG A 109 1.33 6.57 2.10
CA ARG A 109 1.87 7.76 2.75
C ARG A 109 0.73 8.64 3.29
N SER A 110 0.91 9.24 4.47
CA SER A 110 -0.06 10.20 4.99
C SER A 110 -0.03 11.50 4.18
N PRO A 111 -1.18 12.02 3.73
CA PRO A 111 -1.22 13.35 3.11
C PRO A 111 -0.71 14.46 4.04
N LEU A 112 -0.79 14.27 5.35
CA LEU A 112 -0.33 15.26 6.33
C LEU A 112 1.20 15.40 6.40
N GLU A 113 1.95 14.46 5.80
CA GLU A 113 3.42 14.54 5.72
C GLU A 113 3.92 15.52 4.64
N ASP A 114 3.02 16.01 3.77
CA ASP A 114 3.37 16.85 2.63
C ASP A 114 2.60 18.19 2.65
N THR A 115 3.11 19.17 1.93
CA THR A 115 2.35 20.34 1.48
C THR A 115 1.82 20.07 0.08
N HIS A 116 0.65 20.61 -0.24
CA HIS A 116 -0.07 20.33 -1.48
C HIS A 116 -0.36 21.59 -2.25
N GLU A 117 -0.14 21.55 -3.56
CA GLU A 117 -0.45 22.62 -4.50
C GLU A 117 -1.20 22.02 -5.70
N LEU A 118 -2.35 22.61 -6.06
CA LEU A 118 -3.05 22.27 -7.30
C LEU A 118 -2.32 22.93 -8.47
N THR A 119 -1.56 22.15 -9.24
CA THR A 119 -0.75 22.64 -10.37
C THR A 119 -1.42 22.46 -11.72
N GLY A 120 -2.48 21.66 -11.80
CA GLY A 120 -3.21 21.43 -13.03
C GLY A 120 -4.55 20.77 -12.84
N THR A 121 -5.40 20.93 -13.84
CA THR A 121 -6.71 20.30 -13.93
C THR A 121 -6.95 19.87 -15.37
N THR A 122 -7.24 18.59 -15.56
CA THR A 122 -7.70 18.04 -16.85
C THR A 122 -9.20 17.77 -16.79
N GLU A 123 -9.78 17.26 -17.85
CA GLU A 123 -11.18 16.83 -17.86
C GLU A 123 -11.47 15.83 -16.71
N ASN A 124 -10.60 14.83 -16.52
CA ASN A 124 -10.83 13.71 -15.62
C ASN A 124 -10.01 13.75 -14.31
N HIS A 125 -8.97 14.59 -14.22
CA HIS A 125 -8.05 14.57 -13.08
C HIS A 125 -7.75 15.96 -12.52
N TYR A 126 -7.51 16.02 -11.21
CA TYR A 126 -6.73 17.08 -10.57
C TYR A 126 -5.26 16.64 -10.52
N VAL A 127 -4.33 17.57 -10.75
CA VAL A 127 -2.89 17.31 -10.62
C VAL A 127 -2.37 18.09 -9.42
N LEU A 128 -1.96 17.37 -8.39
CA LEU A 128 -1.41 17.94 -7.16
C LEU A 128 0.10 17.75 -7.14
N LYS A 129 0.84 18.83 -6.91
CA LYS A 129 2.24 18.77 -6.53
C LYS A 129 2.33 18.66 -5.01
N ASN A 130 3.05 17.64 -4.56
CA ASN A 130 3.19 17.31 -3.14
C ASN A 130 4.66 17.43 -2.77
N VAL A 131 4.97 18.29 -1.79
CA VAL A 131 6.33 18.53 -1.32
C VAL A 131 6.45 18.08 0.12
N PRO A 132 7.42 17.20 0.45
CA PRO A 132 7.62 16.72 1.82
C PRO A 132 7.90 17.86 2.79
N LYS A 133 7.21 17.87 3.94
CA LYS A 133 7.51 18.80 5.05
C LYS A 133 8.87 18.51 5.67
N GLU A 134 9.27 17.22 5.66
CA GLU A 134 10.57 16.74 6.15
C GLU A 134 11.41 16.21 4.97
N PRO A 135 12.11 17.07 4.20
CA PRO A 135 12.85 16.63 3.01
C PRO A 135 13.96 15.63 3.30
N GLY A 136 14.53 15.65 4.53
CA GLY A 136 15.57 14.71 4.95
C GLY A 136 15.06 13.29 5.24
N ALA A 137 13.75 13.09 5.35
CA ALA A 137 13.13 11.78 5.63
C ALA A 137 12.81 10.97 4.37
N VAL A 138 12.99 11.55 3.17
CA VAL A 138 12.63 10.92 1.89
C VAL A 138 13.70 11.15 0.83
N GLU A 139 13.76 10.29 -0.18
CA GLU A 139 14.72 10.39 -1.28
C GLU A 139 14.24 11.23 -2.48
N PHE A 140 12.99 11.69 -2.45
CA PHE A 140 12.42 12.54 -3.51
C PHE A 140 12.34 14.01 -3.08
N ALA A 141 12.36 14.91 -4.07
CA ALA A 141 12.17 16.33 -3.83
C ALA A 141 10.68 16.70 -3.77
N TYR A 142 9.89 16.08 -4.62
CA TYR A 142 8.43 16.21 -4.69
C TYR A 142 7.83 15.07 -5.52
N TYR A 143 6.52 14.94 -5.49
CA TYR A 143 5.81 14.08 -6.43
C TYR A 143 4.54 14.76 -6.95
N LEU A 144 4.14 14.38 -8.16
CA LEU A 144 2.86 14.74 -8.77
C LEU A 144 1.87 13.60 -8.54
N ALA A 145 0.69 13.94 -8.03
CA ALA A 145 -0.42 13.00 -7.89
C ALA A 145 -1.58 13.41 -8.81
N HIS A 146 -1.97 12.51 -9.71
CA HIS A 146 -3.13 12.67 -10.57
C HIS A 146 -4.33 12.02 -9.88
N ILE A 147 -5.28 12.82 -9.43
CA ILE A 147 -6.46 12.38 -8.68
C ILE A 147 -7.65 12.29 -9.60
N ASP A 148 -8.23 11.12 -9.75
CA ASP A 148 -9.46 10.93 -10.52
C ASP A 148 -10.63 11.69 -9.87
N LYS A 149 -11.33 12.51 -10.65
CA LYS A 149 -12.40 13.39 -10.14
C LYS A 149 -13.65 12.65 -9.65
N LYS A 150 -13.90 11.45 -10.16
CA LYS A 150 -15.10 10.65 -9.84
C LYS A 150 -14.91 9.83 -8.57
N THR A 151 -13.73 9.23 -8.44
CA THR A 151 -13.43 8.28 -7.36
C THR A 151 -12.56 8.88 -6.27
N CYS A 152 -11.93 10.05 -6.51
CA CYS A 152 -10.91 10.65 -5.67
C CYS A 152 -9.67 9.77 -5.45
N ILE A 153 -9.49 8.72 -6.27
CA ILE A 153 -8.33 7.83 -6.21
C ILE A 153 -7.14 8.50 -6.91
N PRO A 154 -5.92 8.49 -6.31
CA PRO A 154 -4.71 8.85 -7.03
C PRO A 154 -4.40 7.76 -8.07
N VAL A 155 -4.62 8.08 -9.35
CA VAL A 155 -4.46 7.13 -10.46
C VAL A 155 -3.05 7.09 -11.03
N LYS A 156 -2.25 8.13 -10.76
CA LYS A 156 -0.84 8.16 -11.12
C LYS A 156 -0.07 8.99 -10.10
N MET A 157 1.10 8.51 -9.69
CA MET A 157 2.05 9.23 -8.86
C MET A 157 3.41 9.22 -9.52
N GLU A 158 4.02 10.38 -9.72
CA GLU A 158 5.31 10.59 -10.38
C GLU A 158 6.28 11.23 -9.40
N PHE A 159 7.33 10.51 -9.01
CA PHE A 159 8.29 10.95 -7.99
C PHE A 159 9.56 11.51 -8.63
N PHE A 160 9.97 12.70 -8.20
CA PHE A 160 11.10 13.44 -8.75
C PHE A 160 12.20 13.65 -7.72
N LYS A 161 13.44 13.38 -8.14
CA LYS A 161 14.68 13.79 -7.44
C LYS A 161 15.15 15.14 -7.97
N LYS A 162 15.96 15.85 -7.19
CA LYS A 162 16.59 17.10 -7.65
C LYS A 162 17.53 16.84 -8.86
N PRO A 163 17.62 17.77 -9.85
CA PRO A 163 16.86 19.02 -9.95
C PRO A 163 15.40 18.83 -10.37
N ASP A 164 15.02 17.89 -11.23
CA ASP A 164 13.66 17.54 -11.68
C ASP A 164 13.67 16.21 -12.42
N ARG A 165 14.42 15.26 -11.90
CA ARG A 165 14.60 13.96 -12.52
C ARG A 165 13.53 12.99 -12.05
N LEU A 166 12.61 12.61 -12.94
CA LEU A 166 11.65 11.53 -12.71
C LEU A 166 12.41 10.21 -12.50
N TYR A 167 12.17 9.53 -11.37
CA TYR A 167 12.86 8.26 -11.06
C TYR A 167 11.93 7.11 -10.72
N ARG A 168 10.69 7.40 -10.33
CA ARG A 168 9.72 6.39 -9.94
C ARG A 168 8.32 6.80 -10.32
N VAL A 169 7.50 5.84 -10.79
CA VAL A 169 6.10 6.05 -11.16
C VAL A 169 5.26 4.92 -10.58
N ILE A 170 4.14 5.27 -9.95
CA ILE A 170 3.06 4.33 -9.64
C ILE A 170 1.86 4.72 -10.47
N GLU A 171 1.23 3.75 -11.13
CA GLU A 171 0.09 3.98 -12.02
C GLU A 171 -1.00 2.94 -11.76
N VAL A 172 -2.23 3.40 -11.65
CA VAL A 172 -3.42 2.55 -11.57
C VAL A 172 -3.84 2.16 -12.98
N LEU A 173 -3.92 0.86 -13.22
CA LEU A 173 -4.29 0.29 -14.51
C LEU A 173 -5.77 -0.09 -14.58
N LYS A 174 -6.40 -0.35 -13.40
CA LYS A 174 -7.82 -0.74 -13.32
C LYS A 174 -8.42 -0.36 -11.97
N ILE A 175 -9.62 0.22 -12.02
CA ILE A 175 -10.50 0.44 -10.88
C ILE A 175 -11.78 -0.30 -11.13
N GLU A 176 -12.28 -1.06 -10.15
CA GLU A 176 -13.54 -1.77 -10.19
C GLU A 176 -14.39 -1.39 -8.97
N GLY A 177 -15.70 -1.37 -9.17
CA GLY A 177 -16.63 -1.23 -8.06
C GLY A 177 -16.82 -2.56 -7.35
N VAL A 178 -16.53 -2.64 -6.06
CA VAL A 178 -16.78 -3.81 -5.23
C VAL A 178 -17.99 -3.53 -4.34
N GLU A 179 -19.06 -4.32 -4.51
CA GLU A 179 -20.27 -4.21 -3.69
C GLU A 179 -20.05 -4.83 -2.30
N ALA A 180 -20.46 -4.11 -1.27
CA ALA A 180 -20.49 -4.63 0.09
C ALA A 180 -21.67 -4.06 0.89
N LEU A 181 -21.99 -4.66 2.02
CA LEU A 181 -22.99 -4.16 2.94
C LEU A 181 -22.36 -3.20 3.95
N GLU A 182 -23.01 -2.05 4.13
CA GLU A 182 -22.70 -1.10 5.19
C GLU A 182 -24.01 -0.69 5.87
N ASN A 183 -24.13 -0.97 7.16
CA ASN A 183 -25.36 -0.69 7.93
C ASN A 183 -26.63 -1.22 7.24
N GLY A 184 -26.56 -2.43 6.63
CA GLY A 184 -27.66 -3.06 5.92
C GLY A 184 -27.94 -2.51 4.52
N ARG A 185 -27.16 -1.54 4.04
CA ARG A 185 -27.28 -0.96 2.69
C ARG A 185 -26.17 -1.43 1.79
N LYS A 186 -26.45 -1.61 0.50
CA LYS A 186 -25.46 -1.89 -0.51
C LYS A 186 -24.68 -0.62 -0.83
N VAL A 187 -23.36 -0.67 -0.71
CA VAL A 187 -22.41 0.38 -1.06
C VAL A 187 -21.43 -0.16 -2.08
N LEU A 188 -21.12 0.63 -3.09
CA LEU A 188 -20.12 0.31 -4.11
C LEU A 188 -18.81 1.03 -3.79
N TYR A 189 -17.77 0.29 -3.45
CA TYR A 189 -16.45 0.82 -3.14
C TYR A 189 -15.57 0.83 -4.40
N PRO A 190 -15.14 1.99 -4.91
CA PRO A 190 -14.16 2.05 -5.98
C PRO A 190 -12.83 1.48 -5.49
N THR A 191 -12.38 0.41 -6.13
CA THR A 191 -11.24 -0.39 -5.67
C THR A 191 -10.21 -0.49 -6.78
N VAL A 192 -8.95 -0.15 -6.46
CA VAL A 192 -7.82 -0.39 -7.37
C VAL A 192 -7.56 -1.89 -7.43
N THR A 193 -7.88 -2.52 -8.56
CA THR A 193 -7.69 -3.95 -8.77
C THR A 193 -6.43 -4.27 -9.57
N ARG A 194 -5.83 -3.29 -10.25
CA ARG A 194 -4.55 -3.46 -10.94
C ARG A 194 -3.75 -2.17 -10.92
N SER A 195 -2.48 -2.28 -10.57
CA SER A 195 -1.54 -1.14 -10.56
C SER A 195 -0.14 -1.60 -10.94
N VAL A 196 0.73 -0.65 -11.31
CA VAL A 196 2.13 -0.90 -11.62
C VAL A 196 3.02 0.16 -10.97
N ALA A 197 4.10 -0.28 -10.34
CA ALA A 197 5.21 0.58 -9.93
C ALA A 197 6.39 0.38 -10.90
N ARG A 198 7.00 1.47 -11.33
CA ARG A 198 8.21 1.48 -12.17
C ARG A 198 9.31 2.25 -11.48
N ASN A 199 10.48 1.65 -11.42
CA ASN A 199 11.69 2.29 -10.94
C ASN A 199 12.59 2.57 -12.14
N LEU A 200 12.69 3.84 -12.55
CA LEU A 200 13.44 4.25 -13.74
C LEU A 200 14.96 4.23 -13.52
N ASP A 201 15.42 4.28 -12.26
CA ASP A 201 16.84 4.15 -11.92
C ASP A 201 17.34 2.72 -12.12
N THR A 202 16.53 1.73 -11.75
CA THR A 202 16.89 0.30 -11.89
C THR A 202 16.41 -0.32 -13.20
N GLY A 203 15.42 0.31 -13.86
CA GLY A 203 14.72 -0.23 -15.03
C GLY A 203 13.75 -1.37 -14.70
N GLY A 204 13.45 -1.57 -13.41
CA GLY A 204 12.50 -2.57 -12.93
C GLY A 204 11.05 -2.07 -12.97
N LYS A 205 10.14 -3.02 -13.01
CA LYS A 205 8.70 -2.77 -12.82
C LYS A 205 8.04 -3.90 -12.04
N THR A 206 7.07 -3.54 -11.24
CA THR A 206 6.23 -4.50 -10.51
C THR A 206 4.77 -4.21 -10.76
N GLU A 207 4.04 -5.20 -11.24
CA GLU A 207 2.60 -5.14 -11.44
C GLU A 207 1.90 -5.89 -10.30
N MET A 208 0.90 -5.25 -9.69
CA MET A 208 0.02 -5.85 -8.68
C MET A 208 -1.39 -6.02 -9.23
N THR A 209 -1.97 -7.20 -9.00
CA THR A 209 -3.38 -7.50 -9.26
C THR A 209 -4.03 -7.92 -7.95
N LEU A 210 -5.06 -7.19 -7.54
CA LEU A 210 -5.88 -7.48 -6.36
C LEU A 210 -7.18 -8.15 -6.81
N SER A 211 -7.53 -9.26 -6.20
CA SER A 211 -8.71 -10.06 -6.53
C SER A 211 -9.43 -10.57 -5.29
N GLY A 212 -10.68 -11.05 -5.45
CA GLY A 212 -11.46 -11.60 -4.37
C GLY A 212 -11.70 -10.63 -3.21
N VAL A 213 -11.78 -9.34 -3.53
CA VAL A 213 -11.93 -8.28 -2.52
C VAL A 213 -13.26 -8.37 -1.83
N ARG A 214 -13.25 -8.29 -0.51
CA ARG A 214 -14.44 -8.19 0.32
C ARG A 214 -14.24 -7.13 1.38
N TYR A 215 -15.22 -6.24 1.54
CA TYR A 215 -15.26 -5.19 2.55
C TYR A 215 -16.24 -5.53 3.66
N ASN A 216 -16.04 -4.94 4.83
CA ASN A 216 -16.95 -5.01 5.98
C ASN A 216 -17.24 -6.46 6.43
N ILE A 217 -16.19 -7.28 6.48
CA ILE A 217 -16.28 -8.72 6.84
C ILE A 217 -16.15 -8.97 8.35
N GLY A 218 -15.99 -7.91 9.14
CA GLY A 218 -15.94 -7.99 10.62
C GLY A 218 -14.56 -8.42 11.15
N LEU A 219 -13.46 -7.99 10.54
CA LEU A 219 -12.12 -8.20 11.10
C LEU A 219 -12.02 -7.54 12.48
N THR A 220 -11.33 -8.18 13.41
CA THR A 220 -11.11 -7.66 14.76
C THR A 220 -9.67 -7.20 14.96
N ASP A 221 -9.42 -6.24 15.88
CA ASP A 221 -8.07 -5.76 16.19
C ASP A 221 -7.15 -6.85 16.71
N GLN A 222 -7.71 -7.90 17.32
CA GLN A 222 -6.95 -9.01 17.87
C GLN A 222 -6.06 -9.72 16.85
N ILE A 223 -6.47 -9.77 15.56
CA ILE A 223 -5.68 -10.42 14.51
C ILE A 223 -4.47 -9.59 14.05
N PHE A 224 -4.39 -8.31 14.43
CA PHE A 224 -3.29 -7.40 14.09
C PHE A 224 -2.31 -7.26 15.26
N THR A 225 -1.91 -8.39 15.86
CA THR A 225 -0.94 -8.43 16.97
C THR A 225 0.29 -9.25 16.57
N GLU A 226 1.43 -9.01 17.20
CA GLU A 226 2.71 -9.69 16.91
C GLU A 226 2.60 -11.23 16.99
N ARG A 227 1.69 -11.75 17.81
CA ARG A 227 1.41 -13.18 17.91
C ARG A 227 1.07 -13.78 16.55
N TYR A 228 0.31 -13.04 15.73
CA TYR A 228 -0.15 -13.51 14.43
C TYR A 228 0.90 -13.39 13.31
N LEU A 229 2.02 -12.77 13.57
CA LEU A 229 3.15 -12.81 12.63
C LEU A 229 3.69 -14.23 12.45
N ARG A 230 3.82 -14.99 13.55
CA ARG A 230 4.25 -16.41 13.51
C ARG A 230 3.12 -17.41 13.26
N ARG A 231 1.92 -17.04 13.64
CA ARG A 231 0.72 -17.91 13.56
C ARG A 231 -0.39 -17.14 12.85
N PRO A 232 -0.38 -17.15 11.50
CA PRO A 232 -1.29 -16.31 10.72
C PRO A 232 -2.76 -16.56 11.08
N PRO A 233 -3.60 -15.50 11.08
CA PRO A 233 -5.02 -15.65 11.35
C PRO A 233 -5.69 -16.40 10.20
N LYS A 234 -6.79 -17.09 10.47
CA LYS A 234 -7.55 -17.88 9.46
C LYS A 234 -7.99 -17.00 8.29
N GLU A 235 -8.30 -15.75 8.56
CA GLU A 235 -8.74 -14.75 7.60
C GLU A 235 -7.66 -14.47 6.54
N ALA A 236 -6.37 -14.55 6.92
CA ALA A 236 -5.25 -14.33 6.01
C ALA A 236 -4.84 -15.58 5.21
N MET A 237 -5.25 -16.78 5.64
CA MET A 237 -4.85 -18.05 5.00
C MET A 237 -5.80 -18.54 3.91
N ARG A 238 -6.97 -17.93 3.74
CA ARG A 238 -8.04 -18.39 2.81
C ARG A 238 -8.30 -17.37 1.72
#